data_e2670818a7e204c9d869c085910cdf4b
#
_entry.id   e2670818a7e204c9d869c085910cdf4b
#
_cell.length_a   1.000
_cell.length_b   1.000
_cell.length_c   1.000
_cell.angle_alpha   90.00
_cell.angle_beta   90.00
_cell.angle_gamma   90.00
#
_symmetry.space_group_name_H-M   'P 1'
#
loop_
_entity.id
_entity.type
_entity.pdbx_description
1 polymer ?
#
loop_
_entity_poly.entity_id
_entity_poly.type
_entity_poly.pdbx_seq_one_letter_code
_entity_poly.pdbx_strand_id
1 'polypeptide(L)'
;RFYLCLHPFSGRLMKKKKELLRVFQTSDRLLAILIDPDKVNFSKLENLIEHLPKATTHLFVGGSTVEENLTEKLVRQLKAKTPLPIFIFPGDYTQITNEADALLFLSLLSGRNPEFLIEQQVKSVEKLKNTSLEIIPTAYLLIDGGRETSVQRVSKTLPMKQENVQAIVNTALAGEYSGKQLIYLEAGSGASTKVSTGIISAVKKEVSIPIIVGGGIRSKKE
;
A
#
# COMPACT_ATOMS: atom_id res chain seq x y z
N ARG A 1 15.69 25.85 32.49
CA ARG A 1 14.55 24.96 32.85
C ARG A 1 13.59 24.94 31.68
N PHE A 2 13.44 23.78 31.06
CA PHE A 2 12.41 23.56 30.01
C PHE A 2 11.15 23.05 30.69
N TYR A 3 10.02 23.71 30.47
CA TYR A 3 8.71 23.27 30.95
C TYR A 3 8.00 22.60 29.78
N LEU A 4 7.74 21.29 29.84
CA LEU A 4 6.81 20.61 28.92
C LEU A 4 5.40 20.86 29.46
N CYS A 5 4.59 21.61 28.73
CA CYS A 5 3.18 21.75 29.04
C CYS A 5 2.40 20.62 28.37
N LEU A 6 1.97 19.63 29.16
CA LEU A 6 1.08 18.57 28.71
C LEU A 6 -0.37 19.10 28.83
N HIS A 7 -0.98 19.42 27.72
CA HIS A 7 -2.41 19.70 27.71
C HIS A 7 -3.19 18.38 27.71
N PRO A 8 -4.24 18.25 28.54
CA PRO A 8 -5.09 17.08 28.46
C PRO A 8 -5.71 16.98 27.07
N PHE A 9 -5.55 15.82 26.46
CA PHE A 9 -6.05 15.55 25.13
C PHE A 9 -7.59 15.49 25.15
N SER A 10 -8.26 16.58 24.78
CA SER A 10 -9.71 16.65 24.55
C SER A 10 -10.07 16.33 23.10
N GLY A 11 -9.28 15.51 22.45
CA GLY A 11 -9.46 15.16 21.07
C GLY A 11 -10.67 14.25 20.86
N ARG A 12 -11.56 14.65 19.99
CA ARG A 12 -12.58 13.79 19.41
C ARG A 12 -11.85 12.68 18.65
N LEU A 13 -11.59 11.55 19.33
CA LEU A 13 -11.13 10.33 18.68
C LEU A 13 -12.25 9.94 17.70
N MET A 14 -12.10 10.31 16.44
CA MET A 14 -12.86 9.70 15.38
C MET A 14 -12.43 8.22 15.36
N LYS A 15 -13.21 7.36 16.03
CA LYS A 15 -13.12 5.91 15.88
C LYS A 15 -13.56 5.55 14.46
N LYS A 16 -12.71 5.82 13.45
CA LYS A 16 -12.86 5.18 12.16
C LYS A 16 -12.69 3.68 12.41
N LYS A 17 -13.62 2.88 11.94
CA LYS A 17 -13.60 1.43 12.09
C LYS A 17 -12.29 0.89 11.53
N LYS A 18 -11.50 0.19 12.34
CA LYS A 18 -10.28 -0.51 11.92
C LYS A 18 -10.59 -1.98 11.60
N GLU A 19 -11.62 -2.20 10.81
CA GLU A 19 -12.10 -3.55 10.51
C GLU A 19 -11.25 -4.23 9.43
N LEU A 20 -10.85 -3.47 8.42
CA LEU A 20 -10.09 -4.01 7.27
C LEU A 20 -8.62 -4.28 7.62
N LEU A 21 -7.99 -3.41 8.40
CA LEU A 21 -6.66 -3.68 8.93
C LEU A 21 -6.65 -4.94 9.81
N ARG A 22 -7.71 -5.15 10.60
CA ARG A 22 -7.83 -6.34 11.44
C ARG A 22 -7.83 -7.63 10.64
N VAL A 23 -8.41 -7.63 9.45
CA VAL A 23 -8.37 -8.79 8.55
C VAL A 23 -6.94 -9.18 8.21
N PHE A 24 -6.04 -8.22 7.94
CA PHE A 24 -4.62 -8.50 7.72
C PHE A 24 -3.91 -9.08 8.95
N GLN A 25 -4.40 -8.81 10.14
CA GLN A 25 -3.82 -9.31 11.40
C GLN A 25 -4.28 -10.72 11.75
N THR A 26 -5.49 -11.10 11.33
CA THR A 26 -6.16 -12.33 11.80
C THR A 26 -6.30 -13.42 10.74
N SER A 27 -6.00 -13.13 9.48
CA SER A 27 -6.19 -14.07 8.38
C SER A 27 -4.87 -14.61 7.86
N ASP A 28 -4.80 -15.93 7.66
CA ASP A 28 -3.57 -16.61 7.22
C ASP A 28 -3.32 -16.55 5.71
N ARG A 29 -4.36 -16.28 4.92
CA ARG A 29 -4.26 -16.33 3.44
C ARG A 29 -5.07 -15.20 2.83
N LEU A 30 -4.39 -14.15 2.45
CA LEU A 30 -4.97 -13.02 1.74
C LEU A 30 -4.31 -12.86 0.38
N LEU A 31 -5.12 -12.62 -0.65
CA LEU A 31 -4.66 -12.31 -1.99
C LEU A 31 -5.31 -11.01 -2.44
N ALA A 32 -4.49 -9.99 -2.63
CA ALA A 32 -4.92 -8.73 -3.24
C ALA A 32 -4.50 -8.70 -4.73
N ILE A 33 -5.42 -8.27 -5.59
CA ILE A 33 -5.12 -8.00 -7.00
C ILE A 33 -5.07 -6.51 -7.21
N LEU A 34 -3.92 -6.02 -7.70
CA LEU A 34 -3.73 -4.62 -8.06
C LEU A 34 -4.26 -4.37 -9.47
N ILE A 35 -5.17 -3.40 -9.58
CA ILE A 35 -5.74 -2.94 -10.86
C ILE A 35 -5.29 -1.49 -11.07
N ASP A 36 -4.50 -1.28 -12.12
CA ASP A 36 -4.00 0.03 -12.52
C ASP A 36 -5.05 0.72 -13.41
N PRO A 37 -5.61 1.88 -12.99
CA PRO A 37 -6.66 2.57 -13.72
C PRO A 37 -6.31 2.92 -15.17
N ASP A 38 -5.03 3.26 -15.44
CA ASP A 38 -4.56 3.62 -16.78
C ASP A 38 -4.45 2.40 -17.73
N LYS A 39 -4.37 1.19 -17.17
CA LYS A 39 -4.19 -0.05 -17.94
C LYS A 39 -5.48 -0.84 -18.12
N VAL A 40 -6.54 -0.46 -17.41
CA VAL A 40 -7.80 -1.18 -17.47
C VAL A 40 -8.61 -0.79 -18.70
N ASN A 41 -9.13 -1.78 -19.40
CA ASN A 41 -10.16 -1.56 -20.40
C ASN A 41 -11.55 -1.60 -19.73
N PHE A 42 -12.15 -0.45 -19.53
CA PHE A 42 -13.45 -0.30 -18.84
C PHE A 42 -14.59 -1.10 -19.50
N SER A 43 -14.57 -1.28 -20.83
CA SER A 43 -15.57 -2.09 -21.52
C SER A 43 -15.43 -3.60 -21.26
N LYS A 44 -14.27 -4.05 -20.76
CA LYS A 44 -13.96 -5.44 -20.41
C LYS A 44 -13.86 -5.67 -18.91
N LEU A 45 -14.29 -4.72 -18.08
CA LEU A 45 -14.15 -4.79 -16.64
C LEU A 45 -14.90 -5.99 -16.03
N GLU A 46 -16.06 -6.34 -16.56
CA GLU A 46 -16.84 -7.51 -16.15
C GLU A 46 -16.06 -8.80 -16.38
N ASN A 47 -15.52 -8.96 -17.56
CA ASN A 47 -14.68 -10.10 -17.92
C ASN A 47 -13.45 -10.19 -17.01
N LEU A 48 -12.82 -9.05 -16.68
CA LEU A 48 -11.68 -9.01 -15.75
C LEU A 48 -12.09 -9.52 -14.37
N ILE A 49 -13.24 -9.12 -13.85
CA ILE A 49 -13.74 -9.55 -12.54
C ILE A 49 -14.07 -11.04 -12.52
N GLU A 50 -14.73 -11.55 -13.56
CA GLU A 50 -15.05 -12.98 -13.69
C GLU A 50 -13.81 -13.88 -13.74
N HIS A 51 -12.71 -13.35 -14.26
CA HIS A 51 -11.43 -14.08 -14.37
C HIS A 51 -10.46 -13.86 -13.20
N LEU A 52 -10.89 -13.12 -12.17
CA LEU A 52 -10.08 -13.01 -10.95
C LEU A 52 -9.84 -14.40 -10.33
N PRO A 53 -8.64 -14.67 -9.80
CA PRO A 53 -8.42 -15.90 -9.04
C PRO A 53 -9.47 -16.08 -7.94
N LYS A 54 -10.06 -17.26 -7.80
CA LYS A 54 -11.09 -17.54 -6.77
C LYS A 54 -10.62 -17.24 -5.33
N ALA A 55 -9.31 -17.23 -5.11
CA ALA A 55 -8.70 -16.90 -3.83
C ALA A 55 -8.57 -15.40 -3.59
N THR A 56 -8.98 -14.54 -4.52
CA THR A 56 -8.89 -13.09 -4.37
C THR A 56 -9.78 -12.63 -3.21
N THR A 57 -9.19 -11.94 -2.26
CA THR A 57 -9.86 -11.43 -1.07
C THR A 57 -10.03 -9.92 -1.06
N HIS A 58 -9.18 -9.22 -1.79
CA HIS A 58 -9.13 -7.75 -1.84
C HIS A 58 -8.77 -7.26 -3.24
N LEU A 59 -9.24 -6.07 -3.57
CA LEU A 59 -8.77 -5.34 -4.75
C LEU A 59 -7.97 -4.12 -4.31
N PHE A 60 -6.80 -3.94 -4.91
CA PHE A 60 -6.04 -2.71 -4.80
C PHE A 60 -6.21 -1.91 -6.09
N VAL A 61 -6.46 -0.61 -5.98
CA VAL A 61 -6.63 0.28 -7.13
C VAL A 61 -5.65 1.43 -7.03
N GLY A 62 -4.84 1.60 -8.06
CA GLY A 62 -3.85 2.66 -8.16
C GLY A 62 -2.75 2.36 -9.15
N GLY A 63 -1.94 3.35 -9.43
CA GLY A 63 -0.80 3.28 -10.32
C GLY A 63 0.23 4.33 -9.95
N SER A 64 1.45 4.22 -10.48
CA SER A 64 2.53 5.20 -10.20
C SER A 64 2.20 6.60 -10.72
N THR A 65 1.48 6.66 -11.83
CA THR A 65 0.89 7.86 -12.44
C THR A 65 -0.48 7.47 -12.95
N VAL A 66 -1.53 8.21 -12.60
CA VAL A 66 -2.91 7.92 -13.03
C VAL A 66 -3.55 9.23 -13.49
N GLU A 67 -4.24 9.18 -14.64
CA GLU A 67 -5.01 10.30 -15.14
C GLU A 67 -6.11 10.71 -14.15
N GLU A 68 -6.38 12.00 -14.05
CA GLU A 68 -7.33 12.55 -13.11
C GLU A 68 -8.73 11.90 -13.25
N ASN A 69 -9.36 11.61 -12.13
CA ASN A 69 -10.68 10.97 -12.00
C ASN A 69 -10.78 9.49 -12.46
N LEU A 70 -9.73 8.90 -13.06
CA LEU A 70 -9.80 7.48 -13.46
C LEU A 70 -9.88 6.54 -12.26
N THR A 71 -9.18 6.86 -11.17
CA THR A 71 -9.25 6.06 -9.94
C THR A 71 -10.69 6.00 -9.41
N GLU A 72 -11.34 7.15 -9.28
CA GLU A 72 -12.74 7.20 -8.80
C GLU A 72 -13.69 6.46 -9.73
N LYS A 73 -13.58 6.69 -11.04
CA LYS A 73 -14.39 6.01 -12.04
C LYS A 73 -14.25 4.49 -11.95
N LEU A 74 -13.00 4.00 -11.81
CA LEU A 74 -12.73 2.55 -11.70
C LEU A 74 -13.32 1.99 -10.41
N VAL A 75 -13.08 2.66 -9.27
CA VAL A 75 -13.60 2.20 -7.98
C VAL A 75 -15.12 2.10 -7.99
N ARG A 76 -15.85 3.10 -8.50
CA ARG A 76 -17.32 3.06 -8.63
C ARG A 76 -17.79 1.86 -9.45
N GLN A 77 -17.15 1.60 -10.58
CA GLN A 77 -17.52 0.47 -11.43
C GLN A 77 -17.22 -0.89 -10.79
N LEU A 78 -16.09 -1.01 -10.09
CA LEU A 78 -15.75 -2.22 -9.34
C LEU A 78 -16.76 -2.48 -8.21
N LYS A 79 -17.11 -1.44 -7.43
CA LYS A 79 -18.13 -1.54 -6.36
C LYS A 79 -19.49 -2.03 -6.85
N ALA A 80 -19.89 -1.67 -8.06
CA ALA A 80 -21.13 -2.13 -8.65
C ALA A 80 -21.09 -3.60 -9.10
N LYS A 81 -19.90 -4.20 -9.24
CA LYS A 81 -19.72 -5.52 -9.87
C LYS A 81 -19.13 -6.58 -8.92
N THR A 82 -18.58 -6.21 -7.78
CA THR A 82 -18.00 -7.16 -6.82
C THR A 82 -18.18 -6.71 -5.38
N PRO A 83 -18.43 -7.64 -4.44
CA PRO A 83 -18.47 -7.34 -3.01
C PRO A 83 -17.08 -7.25 -2.36
N LEU A 84 -16.01 -7.49 -3.11
CA LEU A 84 -14.66 -7.45 -2.56
C LEU A 84 -14.31 -6.06 -2.03
N PRO A 85 -13.66 -5.94 -0.87
CA PRO A 85 -13.18 -4.67 -0.36
C PRO A 85 -12.12 -4.07 -1.28
N ILE A 86 -12.23 -2.75 -1.51
CA ILE A 86 -11.37 -2.00 -2.44
C ILE A 86 -10.50 -1.03 -1.65
N PHE A 87 -9.20 -1.16 -1.80
CA PHE A 87 -8.18 -0.33 -1.19
C PHE A 87 -7.54 0.56 -2.24
N ILE A 88 -7.45 1.85 -1.96
CA ILE A 88 -6.60 2.73 -2.76
C ILE A 88 -5.13 2.43 -2.45
N PHE A 89 -4.38 2.16 -3.50
CA PHE A 89 -2.92 2.01 -3.50
C PHE A 89 -2.32 3.18 -4.30
N PRO A 90 -2.23 4.39 -3.70
CA PRO A 90 -2.02 5.62 -4.46
C PRO A 90 -0.56 5.79 -4.87
N GLY A 91 -0.32 6.22 -6.10
CA GLY A 91 0.96 6.78 -6.52
C GLY A 91 1.18 8.19 -5.98
N ASP A 92 0.10 8.97 -5.86
CA ASP A 92 0.08 10.31 -5.28
C ASP A 92 -1.29 10.66 -4.66
N TYR A 93 -1.37 11.83 -4.02
CA TYR A 93 -2.57 12.29 -3.31
C TYR A 93 -3.78 12.56 -4.22
N THR A 94 -3.61 12.72 -5.53
CA THR A 94 -4.73 12.99 -6.46
C THR A 94 -5.61 11.77 -6.66
N GLN A 95 -5.05 10.56 -6.49
CA GLN A 95 -5.74 9.28 -6.68
C GLN A 95 -6.71 8.92 -5.53
N ILE A 96 -6.81 9.74 -4.48
CA ILE A 96 -7.69 9.46 -3.34
C ILE A 96 -9.15 9.74 -3.72
N THR A 97 -10.01 8.75 -3.48
CA THR A 97 -11.46 8.85 -3.64
C THR A 97 -12.19 8.25 -2.43
N ASN A 98 -13.32 8.84 -2.04
CA ASN A 98 -14.16 8.34 -0.94
C ASN A 98 -15.02 7.11 -1.34
N GLU A 99 -14.99 6.71 -2.59
CA GLU A 99 -15.74 5.55 -3.09
C GLU A 99 -15.16 4.21 -2.65
N ALA A 100 -13.89 4.18 -2.25
CA ALA A 100 -13.21 2.98 -1.76
C ALA A 100 -13.51 2.69 -0.28
N ASP A 101 -13.05 1.54 0.21
CA ASP A 101 -13.22 1.13 1.61
C ASP A 101 -12.03 1.56 2.48
N ALA A 102 -10.82 1.52 1.93
CA ALA A 102 -9.60 1.86 2.64
C ALA A 102 -8.57 2.55 1.75
N LEU A 103 -7.59 3.14 2.40
CA LEU A 103 -6.43 3.75 1.77
C LEU A 103 -5.15 3.20 2.43
N LEU A 104 -4.23 2.68 1.63
CA LEU A 104 -2.85 2.47 2.08
C LEU A 104 -2.14 3.83 2.12
N PHE A 105 -1.95 4.35 3.33
CA PHE A 105 -1.31 5.65 3.57
C PHE A 105 0.21 5.47 3.56
N LEU A 106 0.75 5.41 2.34
CA LEU A 106 2.10 4.98 2.04
C LEU A 106 3.16 6.00 2.46
N SER A 107 4.27 5.52 3.03
CA SER A 107 5.53 6.25 3.13
C SER A 107 6.64 5.39 2.55
N LEU A 108 7.35 5.87 1.53
CA LEU A 108 8.44 5.15 0.84
C LEU A 108 9.72 5.17 1.71
N LEU A 109 9.77 4.31 2.73
CA LEU A 109 10.84 4.30 3.72
C LEU A 109 12.18 3.79 3.18
N SER A 110 12.16 3.02 2.08
CA SER A 110 13.40 2.60 1.39
C SER A 110 14.12 3.75 0.70
N GLY A 111 13.43 4.87 0.43
CA GLY A 111 13.98 6.07 -0.19
C GLY A 111 14.34 7.18 0.80
N ARG A 112 14.88 8.28 0.26
CA ARG A 112 15.17 9.51 1.02
C ARG A 112 14.57 10.75 0.34
N ASN A 113 13.65 10.55 -0.59
CA ASN A 113 12.94 11.64 -1.24
C ASN A 113 11.78 12.10 -0.33
N PRO A 114 11.80 13.35 0.21
CA PRO A 114 10.78 13.84 1.12
C PRO A 114 9.38 13.84 0.48
N GLU A 115 9.28 14.00 -0.83
CA GLU A 115 7.99 13.98 -1.53
C GLU A 115 7.21 12.68 -1.24
N PHE A 116 7.90 11.51 -1.25
CA PHE A 116 7.27 10.21 -1.01
C PHE A 116 7.42 9.71 0.43
N LEU A 117 8.19 10.42 1.26
CA LEU A 117 8.28 10.12 2.68
C LEU A 117 7.15 10.78 3.48
N ILE A 118 6.79 12.04 3.14
CA ILE A 118 5.82 12.83 3.93
C ILE A 118 4.99 13.83 3.12
N GLU A 119 5.50 14.45 2.04
CA GLU A 119 4.79 15.53 1.36
C GLU A 119 3.46 15.09 0.74
N GLN A 120 3.43 13.90 0.12
CA GLN A 120 2.19 13.33 -0.43
C GLN A 120 1.14 13.09 0.66
N GLN A 121 1.56 12.68 1.85
CA GLN A 121 0.67 12.49 2.99
C GLN A 121 0.11 13.83 3.46
N VAL A 122 0.94 14.87 3.58
CA VAL A 122 0.49 16.23 3.97
C VAL A 122 -0.52 16.77 2.97
N LYS A 123 -0.24 16.69 1.66
CA LYS A 123 -1.14 17.11 0.58
C LYS A 123 -2.48 16.39 0.60
N SER A 124 -2.50 15.14 1.05
CA SER A 124 -3.71 14.31 1.07
C SER A 124 -4.70 14.64 2.19
N VAL A 125 -4.26 15.32 3.26
CA VAL A 125 -5.04 15.50 4.50
C VAL A 125 -6.38 16.17 4.26
N GLU A 126 -6.43 17.22 3.44
CA GLU A 126 -7.68 17.95 3.19
C GLU A 126 -8.75 17.06 2.51
N LYS A 127 -8.33 16.18 1.60
CA LYS A 127 -9.24 15.18 1.02
C LYS A 127 -9.68 14.16 2.08
N LEU A 128 -8.73 13.66 2.87
CA LEU A 128 -8.97 12.57 3.83
C LEU A 128 -9.84 12.95 5.02
N LYS A 129 -9.81 14.20 5.46
CA LYS A 129 -10.66 14.71 6.57
C LYS A 129 -12.14 14.41 6.35
N ASN A 130 -12.58 14.47 5.10
CA ASN A 130 -13.99 14.37 4.71
C ASN A 130 -14.36 13.00 4.13
N THR A 131 -13.51 11.97 4.31
CA THR A 131 -13.77 10.61 3.83
C THR A 131 -14.15 9.67 4.95
N SER A 132 -14.86 8.58 4.58
CA SER A 132 -15.12 7.43 5.45
C SER A 132 -14.04 6.33 5.33
N LEU A 133 -13.01 6.53 4.52
CA LEU A 133 -11.94 5.56 4.29
C LEU A 133 -11.29 5.09 5.59
N GLU A 134 -11.04 3.80 5.69
CA GLU A 134 -10.10 3.29 6.68
C GLU A 134 -8.68 3.62 6.23
N ILE A 135 -7.99 4.51 6.96
CA ILE A 135 -6.63 4.94 6.64
C ILE A 135 -5.65 3.99 7.31
N ILE A 136 -4.83 3.30 6.52
CA ILE A 136 -3.86 2.30 6.98
C ILE A 136 -2.44 2.84 6.79
N PRO A 137 -1.79 3.36 7.86
CA PRO A 137 -0.40 3.82 7.79
C PRO A 137 0.53 2.68 7.38
N THR A 138 1.15 2.81 6.20
CA THR A 138 1.89 1.72 5.56
C THR A 138 3.35 2.11 5.30
N ALA A 139 4.28 1.30 5.79
CA ALA A 139 5.69 1.39 5.43
C ALA A 139 5.90 0.70 4.09
N TYR A 140 6.22 1.45 3.05
CA TYR A 140 6.51 0.93 1.73
C TYR A 140 8.02 0.79 1.55
N LEU A 141 8.50 -0.43 1.30
CA LEU A 141 9.90 -0.76 1.06
C LEU A 141 10.04 -1.28 -0.38
N LEU A 142 10.67 -0.49 -1.24
CA LEU A 142 11.02 -0.94 -2.58
C LEU A 142 12.28 -1.79 -2.50
N ILE A 143 12.17 -3.05 -2.92
CA ILE A 143 13.22 -4.07 -2.94
C ILE A 143 13.64 -4.30 -4.38
N ASP A 144 14.91 -4.54 -4.62
CA ASP A 144 15.42 -4.76 -5.97
C ASP A 144 14.81 -6.00 -6.61
N GLY A 145 14.03 -5.79 -7.67
CA GLY A 145 13.38 -6.81 -8.46
C GLY A 145 14.14 -7.21 -9.73
N GLY A 146 15.40 -6.81 -9.87
CA GLY A 146 16.26 -7.14 -11.01
C GLY A 146 16.01 -6.30 -12.27
N ARG A 147 15.18 -5.26 -12.19
CA ARG A 147 14.91 -4.29 -13.26
C ARG A 147 14.37 -2.98 -12.71
N GLU A 148 14.55 -1.91 -13.47
CA GLU A 148 13.98 -0.62 -13.10
C GLU A 148 12.45 -0.67 -13.07
N THR A 149 11.87 -0.10 -12.01
CA THR A 149 10.42 -0.05 -11.77
C THR A 149 9.87 1.36 -11.98
N SER A 150 8.55 1.47 -12.19
CA SER A 150 7.87 2.78 -12.25
C SER A 150 8.04 3.57 -10.95
N VAL A 151 7.97 2.89 -9.80
CA VAL A 151 8.20 3.52 -8.49
C VAL A 151 9.60 4.12 -8.41
N GLN A 152 10.62 3.39 -8.85
CA GLN A 152 12.01 3.88 -8.89
C GLN A 152 12.15 5.15 -9.73
N ARG A 153 11.57 5.16 -10.94
CA ARG A 153 11.61 6.32 -11.84
C ARG A 153 10.88 7.53 -11.25
N VAL A 154 9.63 7.31 -10.80
CA VAL A 154 8.78 8.40 -10.30
C VAL A 154 9.32 8.98 -8.99
N SER A 155 9.72 8.12 -8.07
CA SER A 155 10.26 8.55 -6.77
C SER A 155 11.70 9.03 -6.82
N LYS A 156 12.43 8.76 -7.93
CA LYS A 156 13.87 9.04 -8.07
C LYS A 156 14.69 8.42 -6.93
N THR A 157 14.30 7.22 -6.48
CA THR A 157 14.95 6.49 -5.41
C THR A 157 15.38 5.11 -5.89
N LEU A 158 16.56 4.65 -5.43
CA LEU A 158 17.01 3.30 -5.72
C LEU A 158 16.32 2.28 -4.80
N PRO A 159 16.02 1.07 -5.29
CA PRO A 159 15.51 0.00 -4.45
C PRO A 159 16.60 -0.50 -3.49
N MET A 160 16.17 -1.09 -2.38
CA MET A 160 17.06 -1.78 -1.46
C MET A 160 17.53 -3.10 -2.08
N LYS A 161 18.81 -3.36 -2.07
CA LYS A 161 19.37 -4.60 -2.60
C LYS A 161 18.98 -5.79 -1.74
N GLN A 162 18.61 -6.91 -2.36
CA GLN A 162 18.12 -8.09 -1.63
C GLN A 162 19.17 -8.74 -0.71
N GLU A 163 20.45 -8.61 -1.03
CA GLU A 163 21.54 -9.09 -0.16
C GLU A 163 21.68 -8.30 1.14
N ASN A 164 21.16 -7.09 1.20
CA ASN A 164 21.21 -6.24 2.38
C ASN A 164 20.04 -6.51 3.36
N VAL A 165 19.83 -7.78 3.73
CA VAL A 165 18.70 -8.22 4.54
C VAL A 165 18.55 -7.42 5.84
N GLN A 166 19.66 -7.18 6.55
CA GLN A 166 19.63 -6.45 7.83
C GLN A 166 19.16 -4.99 7.65
N ALA A 167 19.55 -4.33 6.56
CA ALA A 167 19.07 -2.97 6.27
C ALA A 167 17.57 -2.95 5.99
N ILE A 168 17.05 -3.98 5.30
CA ILE A 168 15.61 -4.12 5.03
C ILE A 168 14.84 -4.33 6.34
N VAL A 169 15.32 -5.23 7.20
CA VAL A 169 14.72 -5.48 8.53
C VAL A 169 14.72 -4.21 9.38
N ASN A 170 15.84 -3.51 9.47
CA ASN A 170 15.94 -2.27 10.23
C ASN A 170 14.98 -1.18 9.70
N THR A 171 14.80 -1.11 8.37
CA THR A 171 13.89 -0.15 7.77
C THR A 171 12.42 -0.50 8.07
N ALA A 172 12.07 -1.79 8.07
CA ALA A 172 10.74 -2.26 8.44
C ALA A 172 10.44 -1.95 9.93
N LEU A 173 11.38 -2.25 10.83
CA LEU A 173 11.26 -1.92 12.26
C LEU A 173 11.15 -0.41 12.50
N ALA A 174 11.94 0.40 11.79
CA ALA A 174 11.83 1.86 11.88
C ALA A 174 10.44 2.34 11.45
N GLY A 175 9.84 1.69 10.45
CA GLY A 175 8.46 1.92 10.05
C GLY A 175 7.48 1.62 11.18
N GLU A 176 7.58 0.45 11.80
CA GLU A 176 6.73 0.05 12.92
C GLU A 176 6.90 1.00 14.13
N TYR A 177 8.12 1.33 14.51
CA TYR A 177 8.40 2.28 15.60
C TYR A 177 7.88 3.69 15.31
N SER A 178 7.78 4.07 14.04
CA SER A 178 7.19 5.33 13.59
C SER A 178 5.64 5.29 13.53
N GLY A 179 5.01 4.21 14.01
CA GLY A 179 3.55 4.06 14.07
C GLY A 179 2.90 3.55 12.79
N LYS A 180 3.67 2.97 11.86
CA LYS A 180 3.09 2.25 10.71
C LYS A 180 2.38 0.99 11.21
N GLN A 181 1.29 0.62 10.54
CA GLN A 181 0.43 -0.49 10.92
C GLN A 181 0.48 -1.65 9.92
N LEU A 182 1.24 -1.46 8.84
CA LEU A 182 1.43 -2.43 7.77
C LEU A 182 2.81 -2.22 7.14
N ILE A 183 3.50 -3.30 6.81
CA ILE A 183 4.71 -3.29 5.99
C ILE A 183 4.35 -3.79 4.59
N TYR A 184 4.78 -3.09 3.56
CA TYR A 184 4.68 -3.54 2.19
C TYR A 184 6.07 -3.71 1.58
N LEU A 185 6.45 -4.96 1.30
CA LEU A 185 7.69 -5.32 0.61
C LEU A 185 7.38 -5.47 -0.88
N GLU A 186 7.88 -4.58 -1.72
CA GLU A 186 7.52 -4.49 -3.13
C GLU A 186 8.76 -4.65 -4.02
N ALA A 187 8.75 -5.67 -4.88
CA ALA A 187 9.79 -5.85 -5.90
C ALA A 187 9.53 -5.04 -7.19
N GLY A 188 8.33 -4.47 -7.33
CA GLY A 188 7.91 -3.68 -8.49
C GLY A 188 7.08 -4.46 -9.51
N SER A 189 6.17 -3.75 -10.18
CA SER A 189 5.36 -4.31 -11.24
C SER A 189 6.24 -4.83 -12.37
N GLY A 190 6.05 -6.10 -12.76
CA GLY A 190 6.82 -6.74 -13.80
C GLY A 190 8.27 -7.06 -13.41
N ALA A 191 8.61 -7.08 -12.12
CA ALA A 191 9.92 -7.48 -11.63
C ALA A 191 10.37 -8.83 -12.19
N SER A 192 11.66 -8.97 -12.46
CA SER A 192 12.25 -10.24 -12.90
C SER A 192 12.41 -11.21 -11.74
N THR A 193 12.64 -10.66 -10.54
CA THR A 193 12.83 -11.40 -9.29
C THR A 193 11.88 -10.88 -8.24
N LYS A 194 11.14 -11.77 -7.59
CA LYS A 194 10.28 -11.44 -6.44
C LYS A 194 11.13 -11.17 -5.19
N VAL A 195 10.54 -10.59 -4.16
CA VAL A 195 11.15 -10.51 -2.83
C VAL A 195 11.46 -11.92 -2.34
N SER A 196 12.70 -12.15 -1.90
CA SER A 196 13.13 -13.49 -1.47
C SER A 196 12.43 -13.93 -0.19
N THR A 197 12.16 -15.22 -0.07
CA THR A 197 11.57 -15.81 1.15
C THR A 197 12.43 -15.57 2.39
N GLY A 198 13.77 -15.49 2.22
CA GLY A 198 14.69 -15.13 3.31
C GLY A 198 14.43 -13.75 3.88
N ILE A 199 14.21 -12.73 3.01
CA ILE A 199 13.86 -11.38 3.44
C ILE A 199 12.51 -11.38 4.17
N ILE A 200 11.49 -12.03 3.59
CA ILE A 200 10.15 -12.10 4.18
C ILE A 200 10.22 -12.71 5.58
N SER A 201 10.93 -13.84 5.72
CA SER A 201 11.10 -14.53 7.00
C SER A 201 11.88 -13.68 8.01
N ALA A 202 12.94 -13.00 7.59
CA ALA A 202 13.72 -12.13 8.46
C ALA A 202 12.90 -10.94 8.97
N VAL A 203 12.15 -10.26 8.08
CA VAL A 203 11.28 -9.15 8.48
C VAL A 203 10.16 -9.67 9.40
N LYS A 204 9.50 -10.77 9.05
CA LYS A 204 8.39 -11.35 9.84
C LYS A 204 8.82 -11.74 11.26
N LYS A 205 10.07 -12.13 11.46
CA LYS A 205 10.60 -12.48 12.78
C LYS A 205 10.71 -11.28 13.73
N GLU A 206 10.98 -10.11 13.17
CA GLU A 206 11.32 -8.92 13.94
C GLU A 206 10.16 -7.93 14.10
N VAL A 207 9.21 -7.86 13.14
CA VAL A 207 8.07 -6.94 13.21
C VAL A 207 6.82 -7.64 13.76
N SER A 208 5.99 -6.90 14.50
CA SER A 208 4.73 -7.38 15.05
C SER A 208 3.50 -7.06 14.18
N ILE A 209 3.66 -6.17 13.20
CA ILE A 209 2.58 -5.74 12.29
C ILE A 209 2.53 -6.59 11.02
N PRO A 210 1.38 -6.66 10.34
CA PRO A 210 1.22 -7.43 9.10
C PRO A 210 2.21 -7.03 8.00
N ILE A 211 2.52 -8.00 7.14
CA ILE A 211 3.38 -7.81 5.97
C ILE A 211 2.60 -8.17 4.71
N ILE A 212 2.60 -7.27 3.73
CA ILE A 212 2.20 -7.56 2.35
C ILE A 212 3.45 -7.69 1.51
N VAL A 213 3.44 -8.61 0.55
CA VAL A 213 4.52 -8.81 -0.41
C VAL A 213 3.95 -8.68 -1.82
N GLY A 214 4.59 -7.85 -2.65
CA GLY A 214 4.16 -7.65 -4.04
C GLY A 214 5.32 -7.61 -5.03
N GLY A 215 4.95 -7.62 -6.30
CA GLY A 215 5.89 -7.57 -7.42
C GLY A 215 6.54 -8.89 -7.77
N GLY A 216 6.57 -9.20 -9.07
CA GLY A 216 7.21 -10.39 -9.61
C GLY A 216 6.54 -11.72 -9.32
N ILE A 217 5.39 -11.76 -8.64
CA ILE A 217 4.62 -12.97 -8.35
C ILE A 217 3.78 -13.31 -9.59
N ARG A 218 4.00 -14.49 -10.18
CA ARG A 218 3.37 -14.90 -11.45
C ARG A 218 2.52 -16.16 -11.33
N SER A 219 2.64 -16.88 -10.24
CA SER A 219 1.92 -18.13 -10.02
C SER A 219 1.61 -18.39 -8.55
N LYS A 220 0.64 -19.29 -8.31
CA LYS A 220 0.28 -19.75 -6.95
C LYS A 220 1.42 -20.48 -6.24
N LYS A 221 2.43 -20.99 -6.98
CA LYS A 221 3.58 -21.72 -6.40
C LYS A 221 4.65 -20.77 -5.86
N GLU A 222 4.62 -19.52 -6.25
CA GLU A 222 5.54 -18.47 -5.82
C GLU A 222 5.07 -17.77 -4.55
#